data_66e90c11508f62f232bceb4817e72ed2
#
_entry.id   66e90c11508f62f232bceb4817e72ed2
#
_cell.length_a   1.000
_cell.length_b   1.000
_cell.length_c   1.000
_cell.angle_alpha   90.00
_cell.angle_beta   90.00
_cell.angle_gamma   90.00
#
_symmetry.space_group_name_H-M   'P 1'
#
loop_
_entity.id
_entity.type
_entity.pdbx_description
1 polymer ?
#
loop_
_entity_poly.entity_id
_entity_poly.type
_entity_poly.pdbx_seq_one_letter_code
_entity_poly.pdbx_strand_id
1 'polypeptide(L)'
;EMIDYIKKSLPDCKTVNNVAVVGKKIPDGWLDLRAGIAASSDELERIPNKSTDEMLIYFSSGTTGMPKMILRDYSYPLGHIITAKYWQRVRENGLHLTMSDSGWAKFAWGKIYGQWICGATIVAYDNEKFNAHNTLSLLQEIKLTSFCAPPTIFRFLIKEDIAKYDLSSIEHCSIAGEPLNPEVFYKFREL
;
A
#
# COMPACT_ATOMS: atom_id res chain seq x y z
N GLU A 1 -7.07 20.48 -7.39
CA GLU A 1 -7.51 19.60 -8.51
C GLU A 1 -8.48 18.54 -8.02
N MET A 2 -8.10 17.64 -7.08
CA MET A 2 -9.01 16.61 -6.56
C MET A 2 -10.24 17.21 -5.85
N ILE A 3 -10.07 18.26 -5.06
CA ILE A 3 -11.17 18.99 -4.40
C ILE A 3 -12.21 19.48 -5.41
N ASP A 4 -11.78 19.99 -6.56
CA ASP A 4 -12.69 20.54 -7.57
C ASP A 4 -13.51 19.44 -8.26
N TYR A 5 -12.92 18.25 -8.48
CA TYR A 5 -13.66 17.10 -8.98
C TYR A 5 -14.71 16.63 -7.98
N ILE A 6 -14.36 16.53 -6.70
CA ILE A 6 -15.31 16.13 -5.66
C ILE A 6 -16.45 17.15 -5.56
N LYS A 7 -16.16 18.47 -5.53
CA LYS A 7 -17.20 19.52 -5.51
C LYS A 7 -18.19 19.41 -6.66
N LYS A 8 -17.73 19.04 -7.85
CA LYS A 8 -18.61 18.85 -9.01
C LYS A 8 -19.51 17.62 -8.88
N SER A 9 -19.03 16.56 -8.25
CA SER A 9 -19.77 15.29 -8.12
C SER A 9 -20.70 15.26 -6.90
N LEU A 10 -20.42 16.03 -5.86
CA LEU A 10 -21.20 16.04 -4.61
C LEU A 10 -22.71 16.24 -4.79
N PRO A 11 -23.20 17.14 -5.68
CA PRO A 11 -24.63 17.32 -5.87
C PRO A 11 -25.38 16.05 -6.30
N ASP A 12 -24.67 15.12 -6.96
CA ASP A 12 -25.23 13.85 -7.43
C ASP A 12 -25.08 12.72 -6.39
N CYS A 13 -24.26 12.95 -5.33
CA CYS A 13 -23.97 11.97 -4.30
C CYS A 13 -24.91 12.10 -3.10
N LYS A 14 -26.17 11.72 -3.25
CA LYS A 14 -27.24 11.94 -2.25
C LYS A 14 -27.02 11.25 -0.90
N THR A 15 -26.13 10.26 -0.82
CA THR A 15 -25.82 9.51 0.41
C THR A 15 -24.60 10.03 1.14
N VAL A 16 -23.85 10.97 0.56
CA VAL A 16 -22.66 11.56 1.17
C VAL A 16 -23.08 12.72 2.07
N ASN A 17 -22.98 12.53 3.38
CA ASN A 17 -23.36 13.55 4.36
C ASN A 17 -22.16 14.40 4.84
N ASN A 18 -20.95 13.84 4.81
CA ASN A 18 -19.76 14.52 5.28
C ASN A 18 -18.61 14.31 4.29
N VAL A 19 -17.82 15.36 4.10
CA VAL A 19 -16.58 15.30 3.34
C VAL A 19 -15.44 15.78 4.22
N ALA A 20 -14.41 14.97 4.35
CA ALA A 20 -13.20 15.32 5.07
C ALA A 20 -12.01 15.42 4.11
N VAL A 21 -11.10 16.34 4.38
CA VAL A 21 -9.93 16.55 3.54
C VAL A 21 -8.66 16.67 4.39
N VAL A 22 -7.56 16.17 3.84
CA VAL A 22 -6.20 16.40 4.35
C VAL A 22 -5.55 17.44 3.45
N GLY A 23 -5.31 18.64 3.96
CA GLY A 23 -4.71 19.71 3.15
C GLY A 23 -4.46 20.99 3.93
N LYS A 24 -3.84 21.96 3.25
CA LYS A 24 -3.60 23.30 3.83
C LYS A 24 -4.83 24.22 3.71
N LYS A 25 -5.70 23.96 2.76
CA LYS A 25 -6.94 24.73 2.54
C LYS A 25 -8.12 23.79 2.65
N ILE A 26 -8.96 24.05 3.64
CA ILE A 26 -10.17 23.28 3.89
C ILE A 26 -11.33 24.05 3.26
N PRO A 27 -12.09 23.47 2.31
CA PRO A 27 -13.28 24.13 1.76
C PRO A 27 -14.37 24.35 2.82
N ASP A 28 -15.14 25.42 2.67
CA ASP A 28 -16.26 25.69 3.56
C ASP A 28 -17.23 24.50 3.63
N GLY A 29 -17.63 24.14 4.84
CA GLY A 29 -18.51 23.01 5.11
C GLY A 29 -17.86 21.62 5.05
N TRP A 30 -16.54 21.53 4.78
CA TRP A 30 -15.79 20.29 4.84
C TRP A 30 -15.05 20.14 6.16
N LEU A 31 -14.76 18.91 6.54
CA LEU A 31 -14.04 18.60 7.76
C LEU A 31 -12.52 18.59 7.52
N ASP A 32 -11.78 19.21 8.45
CA ASP A 32 -10.32 19.02 8.51
C ASP A 32 -10.01 17.69 9.20
N LEU A 33 -9.58 16.69 8.42
CA LEU A 33 -9.30 15.36 8.96
C LEU A 33 -8.14 15.39 9.97
N ARG A 34 -7.12 16.21 9.75
CA ARG A 34 -5.97 16.29 10.70
C ARG A 34 -6.39 16.90 12.03
N ALA A 35 -7.15 17.99 11.99
CA ALA A 35 -7.69 18.60 13.20
C ALA A 35 -8.65 17.64 13.93
N GLY A 36 -9.49 16.92 13.18
CA GLY A 36 -10.38 15.92 13.74
C GLY A 36 -9.62 14.79 14.46
N ILE A 37 -8.58 14.25 13.83
CA ILE A 37 -7.72 13.21 14.44
C ILE A 37 -7.03 13.74 15.71
N ALA A 38 -6.47 14.95 15.66
CA ALA A 38 -5.78 15.54 16.80
C ALA A 38 -6.70 15.82 17.99
N ALA A 39 -7.98 16.07 17.73
CA ALA A 39 -8.99 16.32 18.77
C ALA A 39 -9.71 15.05 19.27
N SER A 40 -9.51 13.91 18.60
CA SER A 40 -10.15 12.65 18.98
C SER A 40 -9.41 11.99 20.14
N SER A 41 -10.17 11.22 20.96
CA SER A 41 -9.59 10.34 21.96
C SER A 41 -8.81 9.21 21.27
N ASP A 42 -7.73 8.75 21.88
CA ASP A 42 -7.02 7.54 21.52
C ASP A 42 -7.67 6.28 22.13
N GLU A 43 -8.67 6.46 22.99
CA GLU A 43 -9.49 5.38 23.53
C GLU A 43 -10.69 5.15 22.60
N LEU A 44 -10.81 3.93 22.09
CA LEU A 44 -11.94 3.48 21.29
C LEU A 44 -12.57 2.24 21.93
N GLU A 45 -13.88 2.30 22.22
CA GLU A 45 -14.61 1.13 22.63
C GLU A 45 -14.62 0.10 21.49
N ARG A 46 -14.23 -1.14 21.83
CA ARG A 46 -14.19 -2.22 20.84
C ARG A 46 -15.61 -2.62 20.47
N ILE A 47 -16.00 -2.41 19.24
CA ILE A 47 -17.23 -2.92 18.67
C ILE A 47 -17.01 -4.40 18.29
N PRO A 48 -17.77 -5.35 18.85
CA PRO A 48 -17.65 -6.76 18.51
C PRO A 48 -18.04 -7.00 17.05
N ASN A 49 -17.16 -7.66 16.28
CA ASN A 49 -17.44 -8.09 14.93
C ASN A 49 -17.34 -9.60 14.82
N LYS A 50 -18.18 -10.20 13.97
CA LYS A 50 -18.02 -11.58 13.53
C LYS A 50 -17.04 -11.66 12.37
N SER A 51 -16.38 -12.80 12.22
CA SER A 51 -15.48 -13.01 11.07
C SER A 51 -16.18 -12.91 9.72
N THR A 52 -17.49 -13.13 9.70
CA THR A 52 -18.35 -13.07 8.51
C THR A 52 -18.96 -11.71 8.24
N ASP A 53 -18.73 -10.71 9.12
CA ASP A 53 -19.24 -9.36 8.90
C ASP A 53 -18.48 -8.70 7.75
N GLU A 54 -19.18 -7.85 7.02
CA GLU A 54 -18.59 -7.11 5.88
C GLU A 54 -17.50 -6.16 6.37
N MET A 55 -16.32 -6.24 5.76
CA MET A 55 -15.15 -5.43 6.15
C MET A 55 -14.82 -4.36 5.13
N LEU A 56 -14.71 -4.74 3.86
CA LEU A 56 -14.32 -3.83 2.80
C LEU A 56 -14.79 -4.31 1.42
N ILE A 57 -14.86 -3.37 0.48
CA ILE A 57 -15.19 -3.64 -0.91
C ILE A 57 -14.03 -3.16 -1.79
N TYR A 58 -13.51 -4.07 -2.63
CA TYR A 58 -12.62 -3.73 -3.72
C TYR A 58 -13.39 -3.58 -5.03
N PHE A 59 -12.88 -2.75 -5.91
CA PHE A 59 -13.38 -2.62 -7.27
C PHE A 59 -12.36 -3.23 -8.23
N SER A 60 -12.81 -4.12 -9.10
CA SER A 60 -11.99 -4.65 -10.19
C SER A 60 -12.45 -4.07 -11.52
N SER A 61 -11.50 -3.82 -12.44
CA SER A 61 -11.83 -3.50 -13.82
C SER A 61 -12.54 -4.70 -14.44
N GLY A 62 -13.85 -4.59 -14.65
CA GLY A 62 -14.60 -5.62 -15.37
C GLY A 62 -14.17 -5.68 -16.83
N THR A 63 -14.17 -6.88 -17.41
CA THR A 63 -13.90 -7.08 -18.85
C THR A 63 -15.02 -6.55 -19.76
N THR A 64 -16.15 -6.20 -19.19
CA THR A 64 -17.41 -5.87 -19.92
C THR A 64 -18.07 -4.57 -19.50
N GLY A 65 -17.32 -3.56 -19.01
CA GLY A 65 -17.89 -2.24 -18.72
C GLY A 65 -17.70 -1.80 -17.27
N MET A 66 -18.76 -1.76 -16.45
CA MET A 66 -18.69 -1.23 -15.08
C MET A 66 -17.78 -2.08 -14.16
N PRO A 67 -17.02 -1.44 -13.24
CA PRO A 67 -16.22 -2.15 -12.26
C PRO A 67 -17.09 -3.07 -11.40
N LYS A 68 -16.56 -4.26 -11.11
CA LYS A 68 -17.22 -5.21 -10.21
C LYS A 68 -16.82 -4.94 -8.77
N MET A 69 -17.80 -4.92 -7.88
CA MET A 69 -17.60 -4.85 -6.44
C MET A 69 -17.27 -6.24 -5.90
N ILE A 70 -16.19 -6.34 -5.15
CA ILE A 70 -15.73 -7.58 -4.53
C ILE A 70 -15.71 -7.37 -3.01
N LEU A 71 -16.73 -7.89 -2.36
CA LEU A 71 -16.87 -7.84 -0.90
C LEU A 71 -15.85 -8.76 -0.21
N ARG A 72 -15.30 -8.29 0.89
CA ARG A 72 -14.43 -9.04 1.80
C ARG A 72 -14.95 -8.91 3.22
N ASP A 73 -14.89 -10.00 3.96
CA ASP A 73 -15.24 -10.08 5.38
C ASP A 73 -13.99 -9.97 6.28
N TYR A 74 -14.18 -10.02 7.59
CA TYR A 74 -13.09 -9.92 8.57
C TYR A 74 -12.15 -11.14 8.60
N SER A 75 -12.44 -12.22 7.88
CA SER A 75 -11.49 -13.33 7.70
C SER A 75 -10.42 -13.04 6.64
N TYR A 76 -10.66 -12.06 5.76
CA TYR A 76 -9.76 -11.71 4.65
C TYR A 76 -8.31 -11.40 5.08
N PRO A 77 -8.06 -10.59 6.13
CA PRO A 77 -6.71 -10.33 6.62
C PRO A 77 -5.97 -11.60 7.02
N LEU A 78 -6.65 -12.57 7.63
CA LEU A 78 -6.05 -13.83 8.06
C LEU A 78 -5.55 -14.67 6.87
N GLY A 79 -6.28 -14.65 5.75
CA GLY A 79 -5.86 -15.32 4.52
C GLY A 79 -4.53 -14.80 3.98
N HIS A 80 -4.18 -13.53 4.27
CA HIS A 80 -2.93 -12.93 3.83
C HIS A 80 -1.71 -13.24 4.70
N ILE A 81 -1.85 -13.96 5.80
CA ILE A 81 -0.71 -14.52 6.54
C ILE A 81 0.13 -15.41 5.63
N ILE A 82 -0.52 -16.23 4.79
CA ILE A 82 0.15 -17.12 3.84
C ILE A 82 1.02 -16.34 2.85
N THR A 83 0.45 -15.30 2.24
CA THR A 83 1.17 -14.47 1.27
C THR A 83 2.29 -13.67 1.91
N ALA A 84 2.07 -13.10 3.07
CA ALA A 84 3.10 -12.33 3.78
C ALA A 84 4.26 -13.23 4.25
N LYS A 85 3.95 -14.33 4.91
CA LYS A 85 4.95 -15.20 5.52
C LYS A 85 5.74 -16.03 4.50
N TYR A 86 5.08 -16.60 3.49
CA TYR A 86 5.71 -17.58 2.60
C TYR A 86 6.08 -17.02 1.23
N TRP A 87 5.35 -16.03 0.72
CA TRP A 87 5.66 -15.42 -0.57
C TRP A 87 6.50 -14.15 -0.43
N GLN A 88 6.11 -13.19 0.45
CA GLN A 88 6.92 -11.99 0.69
C GLN A 88 8.03 -12.23 1.71
N ARG A 89 7.98 -13.36 2.43
CA ARG A 89 8.95 -13.77 3.45
C ARG A 89 9.19 -12.70 4.50
N VAL A 90 8.13 -11.98 4.89
CA VAL A 90 8.23 -11.05 6.00
C VAL A 90 8.50 -11.81 7.30
N ARG A 91 9.29 -11.23 8.17
CA ARG A 91 9.59 -11.79 9.48
C ARG A 91 9.19 -10.83 10.59
N GLU A 92 9.00 -11.36 11.76
CA GLU A 92 8.80 -10.57 12.97
C GLU A 92 9.95 -9.58 13.16
N ASN A 93 9.60 -8.33 13.50
CA ASN A 93 10.53 -7.20 13.65
C ASN A 93 11.33 -6.85 12.37
N GLY A 94 11.00 -7.45 11.22
CA GLY A 94 11.57 -7.05 9.94
C GLY A 94 10.88 -5.80 9.39
N LEU A 95 11.58 -5.08 8.50
CA LEU A 95 11.04 -3.95 7.75
C LEU A 95 10.57 -4.41 6.38
N HIS A 96 9.30 -4.13 6.07
CA HIS A 96 8.71 -4.48 4.78
C HIS A 96 8.22 -3.25 4.01
N LEU A 97 8.59 -3.16 2.74
CA LEU A 97 8.05 -2.16 1.81
C LEU A 97 7.40 -2.84 0.60
N THR A 98 6.12 -2.59 0.40
CA THR A 98 5.44 -2.83 -0.88
C THR A 98 5.25 -1.50 -1.61
N MET A 99 5.82 -1.39 -2.81
CA MET A 99 5.57 -0.27 -3.72
C MET A 99 4.23 -0.48 -4.42
N SER A 100 3.21 0.19 -3.90
CA SER A 100 1.87 0.19 -4.47
C SER A 100 1.15 1.46 -4.04
N ASP A 101 0.42 2.06 -4.97
CA ASP A 101 -0.48 3.16 -4.68
C ASP A 101 -1.64 2.70 -3.78
N SER A 102 -2.11 3.58 -2.88
CA SER A 102 -3.19 3.28 -1.94
C SER A 102 -4.55 3.00 -2.61
N GLY A 103 -4.72 3.41 -3.86
CA GLY A 103 -5.90 3.08 -4.67
C GLY A 103 -5.95 1.64 -5.17
N TRP A 104 -4.88 0.87 -5.03
CA TRP A 104 -4.83 -0.53 -5.45
C TRP A 104 -5.05 -1.49 -4.27
N ALA A 105 -5.79 -2.57 -4.50
CA ALA A 105 -5.98 -3.63 -3.50
C ALA A 105 -4.65 -4.18 -2.96
N LYS A 106 -3.61 -4.23 -3.80
CA LYS A 106 -2.24 -4.64 -3.41
C LYS A 106 -1.67 -3.81 -2.25
N PHE A 107 -2.04 -2.54 -2.13
CA PHE A 107 -1.62 -1.71 -0.99
C PHE A 107 -2.09 -2.33 0.33
N ALA A 108 -3.33 -2.76 0.42
CA ALA A 108 -3.87 -3.35 1.63
C ALA A 108 -3.34 -4.76 1.90
N TRP A 109 -3.54 -5.69 0.95
CA TRP A 109 -3.16 -7.08 1.16
C TRP A 109 -1.64 -7.34 1.07
N GLY A 110 -0.93 -6.56 0.28
CA GLY A 110 0.52 -6.72 0.10
C GLY A 110 1.39 -5.93 1.07
N LYS A 111 0.80 -5.07 1.88
CA LYS A 111 1.53 -4.18 2.79
C LYS A 111 1.03 -4.21 4.23
N ILE A 112 -0.28 -4.34 4.45
CA ILE A 112 -0.87 -4.07 5.77
C ILE A 112 -1.22 -5.36 6.50
N TYR A 113 -2.14 -6.15 5.95
CA TYR A 113 -2.82 -7.19 6.73
C TYR A 113 -1.90 -8.31 7.21
N GLY A 114 -1.43 -9.13 6.30
CA GLY A 114 -0.60 -10.28 6.66
C GLY A 114 0.73 -9.86 7.27
N GLN A 115 1.29 -8.73 6.86
CA GLN A 115 2.55 -8.20 7.33
C GLN A 115 2.47 -7.82 8.82
N TRP A 116 1.43 -7.09 9.22
CA TRP A 116 1.21 -6.76 10.64
C TRP A 116 0.91 -7.99 11.49
N ILE A 117 0.08 -8.92 10.98
CA ILE A 117 -0.22 -10.17 11.71
C ILE A 117 1.06 -11.00 11.90
N CYS A 118 1.99 -10.96 10.95
CA CYS A 118 3.31 -11.62 11.06
C CYS A 118 4.34 -10.82 11.89
N GLY A 119 3.96 -9.70 12.50
CA GLY A 119 4.84 -8.89 13.35
C GLY A 119 5.86 -8.05 12.59
N ALA A 120 5.69 -7.85 11.27
CA ALA A 120 6.57 -7.00 10.49
C ALA A 120 6.22 -5.51 10.65
N THR A 121 7.24 -4.66 10.65
CA THR A 121 7.05 -3.21 10.51
C THR A 121 6.88 -2.85 9.04
N ILE A 122 5.83 -2.12 8.71
CA ILE A 122 5.60 -1.65 7.34
C ILE A 122 6.16 -0.25 7.13
N VAL A 123 6.77 -0.03 5.98
CA VAL A 123 7.30 1.27 5.58
C VAL A 123 6.22 2.03 4.80
N ALA A 124 5.80 3.19 5.29
CA ALA A 124 4.99 4.15 4.56
C ALA A 124 5.93 5.13 3.84
N TYR A 125 5.95 5.04 2.52
CA TYR A 125 6.78 5.89 1.68
C TYR A 125 5.88 6.73 0.77
N ASP A 126 5.85 8.03 1.01
CA ASP A 126 5.08 9.00 0.24
C ASP A 126 6.01 9.66 -0.78
N ASN A 127 5.74 9.40 -2.06
CA ASN A 127 6.44 10.03 -3.16
C ASN A 127 5.46 10.41 -4.26
N GLU A 128 5.48 11.64 -4.71
CA GLU A 128 4.65 12.11 -5.82
C GLU A 128 5.02 11.46 -7.16
N LYS A 129 6.32 11.19 -7.35
CA LYS A 129 6.85 10.54 -8.56
C LYS A 129 7.93 9.55 -8.19
N PHE A 130 7.87 8.38 -8.82
CA PHE A 130 8.91 7.37 -8.64
C PHE A 130 10.28 7.91 -9.10
N ASN A 131 11.28 7.72 -8.25
CA ASN A 131 12.69 8.00 -8.53
C ASN A 131 13.53 6.82 -8.03
N ALA A 132 14.28 6.19 -8.96
CA ALA A 132 15.05 4.98 -8.66
C ALA A 132 16.17 5.24 -7.64
N HIS A 133 16.92 6.35 -7.81
CA HIS A 133 17.99 6.75 -6.90
C HIS A 133 17.45 6.96 -5.47
N ASN A 134 16.38 7.74 -5.32
CA ASN A 134 15.77 8.00 -4.02
C ASN A 134 15.25 6.71 -3.37
N THR A 135 14.68 5.81 -4.19
CA THR A 135 14.20 4.51 -3.69
C THR A 135 15.37 3.67 -3.18
N LEU A 136 16.45 3.50 -3.96
CA LEU A 136 17.62 2.72 -3.53
C LEU A 136 18.28 3.31 -2.28
N SER A 137 18.39 4.65 -2.22
CA SER A 137 18.90 5.35 -1.03
C SER A 137 18.05 5.07 0.21
N LEU A 138 16.72 5.11 0.06
CA LEU A 138 15.80 4.77 1.15
C LEU A 138 15.99 3.33 1.61
N LEU A 139 16.03 2.36 0.68
CA LEU A 139 16.19 0.93 1.02
C LEU A 139 17.45 0.68 1.84
N GLN A 140 18.58 1.30 1.45
CA GLN A 140 19.85 1.26 2.18
C GLN A 140 19.73 1.91 3.57
N GLU A 141 19.19 3.15 3.62
CA GLU A 141 19.14 3.96 4.84
C GLU A 141 18.34 3.26 5.96
N ILE A 142 17.17 2.73 5.61
CA ILE A 142 16.30 2.07 6.58
C ILE A 142 16.67 0.61 6.83
N LYS A 143 17.66 0.07 6.11
CA LYS A 143 18.04 -1.35 6.15
C LYS A 143 16.84 -2.27 5.95
N LEU A 144 16.12 -2.06 4.85
CA LEU A 144 14.94 -2.83 4.51
C LEU A 144 15.24 -4.32 4.46
N THR A 145 14.33 -5.17 4.98
CA THR A 145 14.53 -6.62 4.99
C THR A 145 13.75 -7.36 3.90
N SER A 146 12.57 -6.87 3.53
CA SER A 146 11.79 -7.45 2.43
C SER A 146 11.16 -6.38 1.54
N PHE A 147 11.28 -6.57 0.23
CA PHE A 147 10.84 -5.63 -0.78
C PHE A 147 9.86 -6.27 -1.76
N CYS A 148 8.73 -5.63 -1.96
CA CYS A 148 7.74 -6.06 -2.95
C CYS A 148 7.41 -4.89 -3.89
N ALA A 149 7.58 -5.11 -5.19
CA ALA A 149 7.26 -4.09 -6.19
C ALA A 149 6.78 -4.72 -7.50
N PRO A 150 6.08 -3.98 -8.38
CA PRO A 150 5.85 -4.44 -9.74
C PRO A 150 7.18 -4.53 -10.53
N PRO A 151 7.27 -5.43 -11.50
CA PRO A 151 8.46 -5.56 -12.38
C PRO A 151 8.93 -4.25 -13.02
N THR A 152 8.00 -3.36 -13.32
CA THR A 152 8.33 -2.02 -13.83
C THR A 152 9.26 -1.26 -12.90
N ILE A 153 9.06 -1.31 -11.58
CA ILE A 153 9.96 -0.67 -10.61
C ILE A 153 11.35 -1.28 -10.70
N PHE A 154 11.46 -2.61 -10.68
CA PHE A 154 12.75 -3.29 -10.82
C PHE A 154 13.46 -2.95 -12.12
N ARG A 155 12.73 -2.79 -13.25
CA ARG A 155 13.31 -2.33 -14.52
C ARG A 155 13.90 -0.92 -14.43
N PHE A 156 13.38 -0.05 -13.61
CA PHE A 156 13.97 1.24 -13.35
C PHE A 156 15.18 1.16 -12.42
N LEU A 157 15.07 0.37 -11.35
CA LEU A 157 16.17 0.20 -10.39
C LEU A 157 17.43 -0.35 -11.04
N ILE A 158 17.33 -1.31 -11.96
CA ILE A 158 18.50 -1.90 -12.65
C ILE A 158 19.19 -0.93 -13.65
N LYS A 159 18.59 0.22 -13.94
CA LYS A 159 19.25 1.27 -14.75
C LYS A 159 20.23 2.12 -13.93
N GLU A 160 20.08 2.10 -12.60
CA GLU A 160 21.03 2.72 -11.69
C GLU A 160 22.25 1.81 -11.49
N ASP A 161 23.33 2.38 -11.03
CA ASP A 161 24.50 1.63 -10.57
C ASP A 161 24.23 1.09 -9.17
N ILE A 162 23.51 -0.06 -9.09
CA ILE A 162 23.04 -0.63 -7.84
C ILE A 162 24.20 -0.97 -6.90
N ALA A 163 25.39 -1.28 -7.44
CA ALA A 163 26.59 -1.59 -6.65
C ALA A 163 27.06 -0.43 -5.75
N LYS A 164 26.56 0.78 -5.98
CA LYS A 164 26.81 1.94 -5.10
C LYS A 164 25.98 1.96 -3.82
N TYR A 165 24.99 1.08 -3.70
CA TYR A 165 24.09 1.04 -2.56
C TYR A 165 24.31 -0.23 -1.75
N ASP A 166 24.33 -0.11 -0.43
CA ASP A 166 24.35 -1.27 0.45
C ASP A 166 22.93 -1.82 0.64
N LEU A 167 22.60 -2.83 -0.15
CA LEU A 167 21.32 -3.54 -0.08
C LEU A 167 21.42 -4.89 0.63
N SER A 168 22.53 -5.16 1.34
CA SER A 168 22.80 -6.42 2.02
C SER A 168 21.77 -6.79 3.11
N SER A 169 20.99 -5.81 3.59
CA SER A 169 19.91 -6.05 4.53
C SER A 169 18.65 -6.70 3.89
N ILE A 170 18.53 -6.65 2.55
CA ILE A 170 17.37 -7.20 1.84
C ILE A 170 17.50 -8.71 1.75
N GLU A 171 16.69 -9.42 2.51
CA GLU A 171 16.66 -10.87 2.55
C GLU A 171 15.79 -11.47 1.43
N HIS A 172 14.79 -10.71 0.97
CA HIS A 172 13.86 -11.19 -0.05
C HIS A 172 13.21 -10.07 -0.88
N CYS A 173 13.17 -10.28 -2.19
CA CYS A 173 12.40 -9.48 -3.13
C CYS A 173 11.25 -10.30 -3.72
N SER A 174 10.07 -9.71 -3.82
CA SER A 174 8.90 -10.32 -4.46
C SER A 174 8.28 -9.38 -5.49
N ILE A 175 7.64 -9.96 -6.49
CA ILE A 175 7.01 -9.22 -7.57
C ILE A 175 5.54 -9.58 -7.72
N ALA A 176 4.72 -8.64 -8.12
CA ALA A 176 3.34 -8.90 -8.53
C ALA A 176 2.81 -7.82 -9.47
N GLY A 177 1.85 -8.21 -10.29
CA GLY A 177 1.09 -7.31 -11.15
C GLY A 177 1.47 -7.38 -12.63
N GLU A 178 2.70 -7.79 -12.96
CA GLU A 178 3.20 -7.90 -14.34
C GLU A 178 4.12 -9.11 -14.48
N PRO A 179 4.36 -9.64 -15.72
CA PRO A 179 5.41 -10.61 -15.97
C PRO A 179 6.80 -10.04 -15.72
N LEU A 180 7.68 -10.84 -15.09
CA LEU A 180 9.08 -10.45 -14.90
C LEU A 180 9.90 -10.76 -16.14
N ASN A 181 10.67 -9.78 -16.60
CA ASN A 181 11.70 -10.02 -17.62
C ASN A 181 12.87 -10.80 -17.00
N PRO A 182 13.34 -11.91 -17.61
CA PRO A 182 14.48 -12.70 -17.14
C PRO A 182 15.74 -11.88 -16.86
N GLU A 183 16.03 -10.88 -17.67
CA GLU A 183 17.18 -9.98 -17.48
C GLU A 183 17.15 -9.29 -16.11
N VAL A 184 15.98 -8.78 -15.71
CA VAL A 184 15.78 -8.13 -14.42
C VAL A 184 16.04 -9.11 -13.28
N PHE A 185 15.53 -10.35 -13.41
CA PHE A 185 15.73 -11.40 -12.43
C PHE A 185 17.23 -11.72 -12.24
N TYR A 186 17.95 -11.97 -13.33
CA TYR A 186 19.37 -12.32 -13.26
C TYR A 186 20.20 -11.20 -12.66
N LYS A 187 19.95 -9.95 -13.06
CA LYS A 187 20.69 -8.80 -12.56
C LYS A 187 20.48 -8.55 -11.06
N PHE A 188 19.26 -8.76 -10.56
CA PHE A 188 18.97 -8.68 -9.11
C PHE A 188 19.52 -9.86 -8.32
N ARG A 189 19.68 -11.03 -8.93
CA ARG A 189 20.24 -12.21 -8.26
C ARG A 189 21.75 -12.13 -8.07
N GLU A 190 22.43 -11.34 -8.89
CA GLU A 190 23.91 -11.17 -8.84
C GLU A 190 24.35 -10.12 -7.82
N LEU A 191 23.42 -9.44 -7.17
CA LEU A 191 23.64 -8.45 -6.11
C LEU A 191 23.55 -9.07 -4.73
#